data_d386b620e622b15e92d1d3c45431e9d3
#
_entry.id   d386b620e622b15e92d1d3c45431e9d3
#
_cell.length_a   1.000
_cell.length_b   1.000
_cell.length_c   1.000
_cell.angle_alpha   90.00
_cell.angle_beta   90.00
_cell.angle_gamma   90.00
#
_symmetry.space_group_name_H-M   'P 1'
#
loop_
_entity.id
_entity.type
_entity.pdbx_description
1 polymer ?
#
loop_
_entity_poly.entity_id
_entity_poly.type
_entity_poly.pdbx_seq_one_letter_code
_entity_poly.pdbx_strand_id
1 'polypeptide(L)'
;MITVEAATNAGAFYATRTLLQLGENNLQNGEIRDFPSFSHRGFMLDTGRKFIPYDTLVDIMLNMAYYKMNDLQLHLNDNYIVLNKHVEGKHLSQQGELDYVLKNAKTGFRVETDVVGDNGEKLTSKEHYTKDELQQIISLAKDLHINLVPEIDTPGHALSFVKVRPDLMYKGPLSANKHNVERVAMLDLDNKYEETLAFVKSVYDKLLVGENAPLRGVSTVHIGTDEYYGSPENYRRYVHDMIQYIKDKGLTPRIWGSLTAKPGKTPVDWNGVEVDIWSLGWQNPQAAIAKGAKIINILDVPTYSVPNGSNSQGPYSDYANYELQYNSWAPNDFTARRGPRLEASNPNIIGGGHAVWNDNIDLHETGLTSFDIFKRFFKSMQSTAERTWGSDRAAKTYADRIQPTSVYAPRSNPEKTIEDSDLFTIKPETIKEYLAKNVKKTEAGLNFEKDSSIEGLVGDLSLIHI
;
A
#
# COMPACT_ATOMS: atom_id res chain seq x y z
N MET A 1 5.17 21.74 -32.36
CA MET A 1 4.62 22.31 -31.10
C MET A 1 3.84 21.17 -30.42
N ILE A 2 4.00 20.98 -29.10
CA ILE A 2 3.22 20.02 -28.32
C ILE A 2 2.24 20.84 -27.50
N THR A 3 0.97 20.52 -27.57
CA THR A 3 -0.09 21.10 -26.76
C THR A 3 -0.68 20.00 -25.84
N VAL A 4 -0.90 20.32 -24.58
CA VAL A 4 -1.54 19.43 -23.61
C VAL A 4 -2.81 20.10 -23.11
N GLU A 5 -3.93 19.43 -23.29
CA GLU A 5 -5.22 19.83 -22.71
C GLU A 5 -5.61 18.79 -21.66
N ALA A 6 -5.96 19.23 -20.45
CA ALA A 6 -6.32 18.34 -19.36
C ALA A 6 -7.38 18.96 -18.46
N ALA A 7 -8.31 18.15 -17.98
CA ALA A 7 -9.36 18.61 -17.07
C ALA A 7 -8.85 18.92 -15.66
N THR A 8 -7.72 18.33 -15.26
CA THR A 8 -7.13 18.47 -13.93
C THR A 8 -5.62 18.60 -13.99
N ASN A 9 -5.02 19.12 -12.89
CA ASN A 9 -3.56 19.14 -12.74
C ASN A 9 -2.96 17.73 -12.80
N ALA A 10 -3.63 16.73 -12.24
CA ALA A 10 -3.21 15.34 -12.32
C ALA A 10 -3.22 14.84 -13.78
N GLY A 11 -4.26 15.17 -14.56
CA GLY A 11 -4.31 14.84 -15.98
C GLY A 11 -3.14 15.45 -16.75
N ALA A 12 -2.85 16.75 -16.53
CA ALA A 12 -1.70 17.41 -17.12
C ALA A 12 -0.37 16.75 -16.73
N PHE A 13 -0.23 16.39 -15.46
CA PHE A 13 0.94 15.63 -14.96
C PHE A 13 1.09 14.30 -15.69
N TYR A 14 0.02 13.50 -15.82
CA TYR A 14 0.07 12.21 -16.51
C TYR A 14 0.36 12.34 -17.99
N ALA A 15 -0.09 13.41 -18.65
CA ALA A 15 0.28 13.70 -20.02
C ALA A 15 1.81 13.85 -20.19
N THR A 16 2.48 14.51 -19.24
CA THR A 16 3.95 14.60 -19.27
C THR A 16 4.61 13.22 -19.13
N ARG A 17 3.99 12.29 -18.38
CA ARG A 17 4.49 10.90 -18.25
C ARG A 17 4.34 10.14 -19.56
N THR A 18 3.22 10.33 -20.27
CA THR A 18 3.01 9.76 -21.61
C THR A 18 4.08 10.25 -22.58
N LEU A 19 4.36 11.55 -22.60
CA LEU A 19 5.42 12.11 -23.45
C LEU A 19 6.80 11.53 -23.13
N LEU A 20 7.14 11.40 -21.85
CA LEU A 20 8.41 10.78 -21.42
C LEU A 20 8.51 9.31 -21.86
N GLN A 21 7.41 8.56 -21.78
CA GLN A 21 7.38 7.15 -22.17
C GLN A 21 7.46 6.95 -23.69
N LEU A 22 6.93 7.89 -24.47
CA LEU A 22 7.08 7.86 -25.92
C LEU A 22 8.52 8.13 -26.37
N GLY A 23 9.24 8.98 -25.63
CA GLY A 23 10.60 9.39 -25.98
C GLY A 23 10.65 10.32 -27.19
N GLU A 24 11.72 11.07 -27.33
CA GLU A 24 11.86 12.10 -28.37
C GLU A 24 11.76 11.56 -29.80
N ASN A 25 12.24 10.34 -30.04
CA ASN A 25 12.29 9.73 -31.38
C ASN A 25 10.95 9.15 -31.86
N ASN A 26 9.96 9.05 -30.99
CA ASN A 26 8.67 8.44 -31.31
C ASN A 26 7.52 9.45 -31.40
N LEU A 27 7.83 10.75 -31.27
CA LEU A 27 6.84 11.80 -31.39
C LEU A 27 6.50 12.02 -32.87
N GLN A 28 5.28 11.64 -33.24
CA GLN A 28 4.73 11.87 -34.59
C GLN A 28 3.59 12.86 -34.50
N ASN A 29 3.32 13.57 -35.58
CA ASN A 29 2.14 14.45 -35.64
C ASN A 29 0.87 13.63 -35.43
N GLY A 30 0.03 14.05 -34.49
CA GLY A 30 -1.19 13.35 -34.17
C GLY A 30 -1.84 13.86 -32.89
N GLU A 31 -2.84 13.14 -32.46
CA GLU A 31 -3.58 13.35 -31.24
C GLU A 31 -3.52 12.09 -30.36
N ILE A 32 -3.25 12.26 -29.07
CA ILE A 32 -3.28 11.19 -28.10
C ILE A 32 -4.36 11.53 -27.05
N ARG A 33 -5.34 10.65 -26.91
CA ARG A 33 -6.30 10.67 -25.81
C ARG A 33 -5.90 9.64 -24.79
N ASP A 34 -5.67 10.07 -23.55
CA ASP A 34 -5.11 9.23 -22.51
C ASP A 34 -5.82 9.48 -21.16
N PHE A 35 -6.36 8.41 -20.57
CA PHE A 35 -7.09 8.46 -19.31
C PHE A 35 -7.08 7.10 -18.61
N PRO A 36 -7.17 7.06 -17.28
CA PRO A 36 -7.19 5.81 -16.53
C PRO A 36 -8.56 5.12 -16.61
N SER A 37 -8.53 3.79 -16.67
CA SER A 37 -9.75 2.98 -16.54
C SER A 37 -10.24 2.88 -15.09
N PHE A 38 -9.32 3.03 -14.13
CA PHE A 38 -9.62 2.96 -12.71
C PHE A 38 -9.01 4.15 -11.97
N SER A 39 -9.77 4.69 -11.02
CA SER A 39 -9.34 5.84 -10.22
C SER A 39 -8.23 5.49 -9.21
N HIS A 40 -8.18 4.25 -8.72
CA HIS A 40 -7.17 3.74 -7.81
C HIS A 40 -6.17 2.85 -8.56
N ARG A 41 -4.89 3.18 -8.48
CA ARG A 41 -3.76 2.47 -9.09
C ARG A 41 -2.68 2.33 -8.03
N GLY A 42 -2.80 1.25 -7.23
CA GLY A 42 -2.18 1.12 -5.94
C GLY A 42 -0.88 0.32 -5.92
N PHE A 43 -0.06 0.67 -4.97
CA PHE A 43 1.09 -0.10 -4.53
C PHE A 43 1.15 -0.10 -3.01
N MET A 44 1.32 -1.28 -2.41
CA MET A 44 1.46 -1.46 -0.96
C MET A 44 2.85 -2.01 -0.64
N LEU A 45 3.48 -1.44 0.38
CA LEU A 45 4.82 -1.83 0.83
C LEU A 45 4.84 -2.10 2.33
N ASP A 46 5.23 -3.31 2.71
CA ASP A 46 5.48 -3.69 4.10
C ASP A 46 6.82 -3.11 4.57
N THR A 47 6.75 -2.00 5.28
CA THR A 47 7.89 -1.39 5.98
C THR A 47 7.96 -1.82 7.45
N GLY A 48 6.88 -2.38 7.96
CA GLY A 48 6.76 -2.88 9.33
C GLY A 48 7.73 -4.02 9.60
N ARG A 49 7.76 -5.05 8.75
CA ARG A 49 8.66 -6.21 8.88
C ARG A 49 10.07 -5.91 8.43
N LYS A 50 10.26 -5.07 7.41
CA LYS A 50 11.57 -4.55 7.00
C LYS A 50 11.52 -3.05 6.83
N PHE A 51 12.37 -2.35 7.56
CA PHE A 51 12.53 -0.91 7.35
C PHE A 51 13.08 -0.62 5.94
N ILE A 52 12.39 0.23 5.22
CA ILE A 52 12.79 0.72 3.90
C ILE A 52 13.22 2.17 4.08
N PRO A 53 14.49 2.52 3.79
CA PRO A 53 14.97 3.88 3.98
C PRO A 53 14.19 4.94 3.19
N TYR A 54 14.17 6.15 3.70
CA TYR A 54 13.52 7.33 3.09
C TYR A 54 13.86 7.48 1.60
N ASP A 55 15.14 7.43 1.24
CA ASP A 55 15.58 7.60 -0.15
C ASP A 55 15.00 6.53 -1.07
N THR A 56 14.90 5.29 -0.59
CA THR A 56 14.28 4.20 -1.36
C THR A 56 12.77 4.42 -1.55
N LEU A 57 12.06 4.96 -0.54
CA LEU A 57 10.66 5.32 -0.70
C LEU A 57 10.47 6.43 -1.75
N VAL A 58 11.35 7.42 -1.74
CA VAL A 58 11.36 8.48 -2.77
C VAL A 58 11.49 7.88 -4.16
N ASP A 59 12.41 6.94 -4.35
CA ASP A 59 12.59 6.25 -5.64
C ASP A 59 11.35 5.46 -6.06
N ILE A 60 10.74 4.76 -5.13
CA ILE A 60 9.49 4.03 -5.39
C ILE A 60 8.41 5.00 -5.86
N MET A 61 8.23 6.13 -5.17
CA MET A 61 7.26 7.15 -5.52
C MET A 61 7.52 7.77 -6.90
N LEU A 62 8.78 8.00 -7.25
CA LEU A 62 9.16 8.49 -8.58
C LEU A 62 8.84 7.48 -9.68
N ASN A 63 9.07 6.19 -9.42
CA ASN A 63 8.68 5.12 -10.33
C ASN A 63 7.16 5.02 -10.46
N MET A 64 6.43 5.08 -9.35
CA MET A 64 4.97 5.13 -9.36
C MET A 64 4.46 6.29 -10.21
N ALA A 65 5.00 7.49 -10.01
CA ALA A 65 4.66 8.68 -10.79
C ALA A 65 4.95 8.50 -12.28
N TYR A 66 6.10 7.91 -12.63
CA TYR A 66 6.47 7.64 -14.02
C TYR A 66 5.47 6.69 -14.69
N TYR A 67 4.99 5.67 -13.97
CA TYR A 67 3.99 4.71 -14.43
C TYR A 67 2.55 5.14 -14.16
N LYS A 68 2.32 6.39 -13.72
CA LYS A 68 0.99 6.96 -13.46
C LYS A 68 0.19 6.24 -12.37
N MET A 69 0.87 5.59 -11.43
CA MET A 69 0.25 5.07 -10.22
C MET A 69 -0.01 6.21 -9.23
N ASN A 70 -1.06 6.11 -8.44
CA ASN A 70 -1.53 7.23 -7.63
C ASN A 70 -1.93 6.91 -6.18
N ASP A 71 -1.60 5.72 -5.69
CA ASP A 71 -1.92 5.34 -4.31
C ASP A 71 -0.79 4.48 -3.74
N LEU A 72 -0.13 4.99 -2.70
CA LEU A 72 0.93 4.30 -1.98
C LEU A 72 0.49 4.00 -0.56
N GLN A 73 0.25 2.73 -0.26
CA GLN A 73 -0.03 2.24 1.08
C GLN A 73 1.27 1.82 1.76
N LEU A 74 1.57 2.42 2.90
CA LEU A 74 2.71 2.05 3.74
C LEU A 74 2.22 1.28 4.96
N HIS A 75 2.51 0.00 5.00
CA HIS A 75 2.26 -0.87 6.14
C HIS A 75 3.36 -0.65 7.19
N LEU A 76 3.02 0.08 8.26
CA LEU A 76 3.97 0.71 9.17
C LEU A 76 4.24 -0.07 10.47
N ASN A 77 3.51 -1.16 10.68
CA ASN A 77 3.76 -2.10 11.78
C ASN A 77 3.25 -3.49 11.43
N ASP A 78 3.84 -4.50 12.00
CA ASP A 78 3.39 -5.88 11.87
C ASP A 78 4.02 -6.80 12.93
N ASN A 79 3.71 -8.10 12.83
CA ASN A 79 4.29 -9.18 13.59
C ASN A 79 5.53 -9.76 12.88
N TYR A 80 6.40 -10.34 13.69
CA TYR A 80 7.47 -11.18 13.19
C TYR A 80 6.97 -12.60 12.95
N ILE A 81 7.22 -13.15 11.77
CA ILE A 81 6.85 -14.53 11.46
C ILE A 81 7.93 -15.49 11.97
N VAL A 82 7.59 -16.26 13.01
CA VAL A 82 8.48 -17.32 13.53
C VAL A 82 8.30 -18.59 12.70
N LEU A 83 9.37 -19.03 12.09
CA LEU A 83 9.42 -20.29 11.39
C LEU A 83 10.00 -21.41 12.30
N ASN A 84 9.63 -22.65 12.01
CA ASN A 84 10.14 -23.83 12.76
C ASN A 84 11.66 -23.85 12.95
N LYS A 85 12.41 -23.37 11.94
CA LYS A 85 13.87 -23.29 12.00
C LYS A 85 14.36 -22.30 13.06
N HIS A 86 13.63 -21.22 13.31
CA HIS A 86 14.01 -20.21 14.29
C HIS A 86 13.95 -20.72 15.72
N VAL A 87 13.11 -21.71 15.98
CA VAL A 87 12.89 -22.31 17.30
C VAL A 87 13.39 -23.75 17.36
N GLU A 88 14.23 -24.16 16.42
CA GLU A 88 14.81 -25.51 16.33
C GLU A 88 13.75 -26.64 16.37
N GLY A 89 12.58 -26.38 15.79
CA GLY A 89 11.45 -27.32 15.78
C GLY A 89 10.74 -27.48 17.13
N LYS A 90 11.11 -26.72 18.15
CA LYS A 90 10.45 -26.77 19.47
C LYS A 90 9.13 -26.01 19.44
N HIS A 91 8.13 -26.59 20.08
CA HIS A 91 6.88 -25.89 20.37
C HIS A 91 7.08 -24.97 21.57
N LEU A 92 7.03 -23.67 21.33
CA LEU A 92 7.03 -22.69 22.41
C LEU A 92 5.60 -22.51 22.95
N SER A 93 5.48 -22.20 24.24
CA SER A 93 4.24 -21.64 24.77
C SER A 93 3.97 -20.27 24.16
N GLN A 94 2.75 -19.77 24.28
CA GLN A 94 2.44 -18.41 23.83
C GLN A 94 3.40 -17.36 24.40
N GLN A 95 3.70 -17.43 25.70
CA GLN A 95 4.67 -16.53 26.33
C GLN A 95 6.08 -16.75 25.78
N GLY A 96 6.49 -17.99 25.58
CA GLY A 96 7.81 -18.30 25.03
C GLY A 96 7.99 -17.81 23.58
N GLU A 97 6.94 -17.85 22.78
CA GLU A 97 6.94 -17.26 21.45
C GLU A 97 7.03 -15.72 21.51
N LEU A 98 6.25 -15.09 22.39
CA LEU A 98 6.32 -13.65 22.60
C LEU A 98 7.73 -13.22 23.05
N ASP A 99 8.30 -13.91 24.03
CA ASP A 99 9.65 -13.63 24.52
C ASP A 99 10.71 -13.77 23.40
N TYR A 100 10.52 -14.80 22.54
CA TYR A 100 11.38 -15.00 21.39
C TYR A 100 11.27 -13.84 20.39
N VAL A 101 10.05 -13.43 19.99
CA VAL A 101 9.87 -12.36 19.02
C VAL A 101 10.29 -11.00 19.55
N LEU A 102 10.01 -10.69 20.82
CA LEU A 102 10.47 -9.45 21.45
C LEU A 102 11.99 -9.32 21.47
N LYS A 103 12.70 -10.46 21.59
CA LYS A 103 14.16 -10.48 21.57
C LYS A 103 14.77 -10.43 20.17
N ASN A 104 14.15 -11.07 19.20
CA ASN A 104 14.77 -11.37 17.91
C ASN A 104 14.13 -10.64 16.72
N ALA A 105 12.90 -10.13 16.87
CA ALA A 105 12.18 -9.51 15.77
C ALA A 105 12.86 -8.22 15.28
N LYS A 106 12.95 -8.10 13.97
CA LYS A 106 13.35 -6.87 13.28
C LYS A 106 12.14 -6.01 12.89
N THR A 107 10.93 -6.55 13.08
CA THR A 107 9.69 -5.82 12.89
C THR A 107 9.57 -4.67 13.87
N GLY A 108 8.85 -3.63 13.47
CA GLY A 108 8.71 -2.48 14.32
C GLY A 108 7.58 -1.56 13.93
N PHE A 109 7.33 -0.60 14.79
CA PHE A 109 6.46 0.55 14.52
C PHE A 109 7.30 1.66 13.88
N ARG A 110 7.01 1.97 12.64
CA ARG A 110 7.88 2.78 11.77
C ARG A 110 7.58 4.28 11.78
N VAL A 111 6.76 4.74 12.70
CA VAL A 111 6.41 6.16 12.84
C VAL A 111 6.97 6.72 14.14
N GLU A 112 7.60 7.88 14.06
CA GLU A 112 8.04 8.62 15.24
C GLU A 112 6.86 9.02 16.13
N THR A 113 6.88 8.62 17.40
CA THR A 113 5.88 9.01 18.40
C THR A 113 6.49 8.99 19.81
N ASP A 114 5.89 9.72 20.71
CA ASP A 114 6.26 9.80 22.14
C ASP A 114 5.51 8.76 23.00
N VAL A 115 4.84 7.79 22.39
CA VAL A 115 4.12 6.73 23.11
C VAL A 115 5.11 5.81 23.80
N VAL A 116 5.00 5.73 25.12
CA VAL A 116 5.81 4.88 25.99
C VAL A 116 4.87 4.11 26.91
N GLY A 117 5.10 2.82 27.05
CA GLY A 117 4.36 1.97 28.00
C GLY A 117 4.79 2.18 29.45
N ASP A 118 3.97 1.74 30.40
CA ASP A 118 4.29 1.77 31.84
C ASP A 118 5.54 0.94 32.17
N ASN A 119 5.88 -0.01 31.29
CA ASN A 119 7.11 -0.82 31.38
C ASN A 119 8.36 -0.12 30.84
N GLY A 120 8.25 1.14 30.39
CA GLY A 120 9.35 1.94 29.81
C GLY A 120 9.64 1.63 28.35
N GLU A 121 8.93 0.68 27.73
CA GLU A 121 9.09 0.35 26.31
C GLU A 121 8.49 1.44 25.41
N LYS A 122 9.20 1.79 24.36
CA LYS A 122 8.74 2.74 23.35
C LYS A 122 7.97 2.03 22.25
N LEU A 123 6.87 2.66 21.76
CA LEU A 123 6.14 2.17 20.59
C LEU A 123 7.01 2.29 19.34
N THR A 124 7.59 3.46 19.11
CA THR A 124 8.51 3.71 17.99
C THR A 124 9.73 2.81 18.06
N SER A 125 10.00 2.12 16.96
CA SER A 125 11.16 1.26 16.83
C SER A 125 12.45 2.03 16.55
N LYS A 126 13.61 1.37 16.70
CA LYS A 126 14.92 1.99 16.45
C LYS A 126 15.01 2.52 15.01
N GLU A 127 14.63 1.71 14.04
CA GLU A 127 14.51 2.12 12.63
C GLU A 127 13.08 2.59 12.38
N HIS A 128 12.90 3.84 12.06
CA HIS A 128 11.60 4.47 11.85
C HIS A 128 11.75 5.71 10.97
N TYR A 129 10.66 6.17 10.42
CA TYR A 129 10.61 7.47 9.76
C TYR A 129 10.39 8.55 10.80
N THR A 130 11.23 9.56 10.77
CA THR A 130 11.05 10.77 11.58
C THR A 130 9.81 11.52 11.11
N LYS A 131 9.27 12.37 11.97
CA LYS A 131 8.18 13.27 11.62
C LYS A 131 8.49 14.09 10.36
N ASP A 132 9.71 14.62 10.28
CA ASP A 132 10.12 15.48 9.17
C ASP A 132 10.22 14.69 7.86
N GLU A 133 10.75 13.45 7.88
CA GLU A 133 10.75 12.56 6.72
C GLU A 133 9.33 12.23 6.26
N LEU A 134 8.41 11.91 7.18
CA LEU A 134 7.02 11.63 6.83
C LEU A 134 6.32 12.86 6.23
N GLN A 135 6.54 14.06 6.76
CA GLN A 135 5.99 15.27 6.19
C GLN A 135 6.57 15.58 4.79
N GLN A 136 7.84 15.28 4.57
CA GLN A 136 8.46 15.39 3.24
C GLN A 136 7.87 14.35 2.26
N ILE A 137 7.68 13.10 2.70
CA ILE A 137 7.03 12.05 1.90
C ILE A 137 5.60 12.47 1.53
N ILE A 138 4.81 12.98 2.50
CA ILE A 138 3.45 13.45 2.25
C ILE A 138 3.44 14.62 1.26
N SER A 139 4.37 15.56 1.39
CA SER A 139 4.49 16.68 0.45
C SER A 139 4.86 16.20 -0.96
N LEU A 140 5.86 15.34 -1.07
CA LEU A 140 6.26 14.76 -2.35
C LEU A 140 5.12 13.95 -3.00
N ALA A 141 4.39 13.17 -2.21
CA ALA A 141 3.23 12.42 -2.69
C ALA A 141 2.20 13.35 -3.35
N LYS A 142 1.88 14.47 -2.72
CA LYS A 142 0.97 15.49 -3.28
C LYS A 142 1.49 16.08 -4.58
N ASP A 143 2.78 16.40 -4.65
CA ASP A 143 3.41 16.95 -5.85
C ASP A 143 3.42 15.94 -7.02
N LEU A 144 3.47 14.64 -6.70
CA LEU A 144 3.43 13.54 -7.66
C LEU A 144 2.01 12.99 -7.92
N HIS A 145 0.98 13.63 -7.38
CA HIS A 145 -0.41 13.16 -7.44
C HIS A 145 -0.60 11.72 -6.92
N ILE A 146 0.12 11.38 -5.86
CA ILE A 146 0.01 10.10 -5.15
C ILE A 146 -0.71 10.33 -3.83
N ASN A 147 -1.75 9.56 -3.54
CA ASN A 147 -2.36 9.46 -2.23
C ASN A 147 -1.47 8.58 -1.35
N LEU A 148 -0.87 9.17 -0.32
CA LEU A 148 -0.12 8.40 0.67
C LEU A 148 -1.10 7.88 1.73
N VAL A 149 -1.16 6.58 1.90
CA VAL A 149 -2.05 5.88 2.83
C VAL A 149 -1.22 5.20 3.91
N PRO A 150 -1.06 5.83 5.08
CA PRO A 150 -0.44 5.15 6.21
C PRO A 150 -1.37 4.04 6.71
N GLU A 151 -0.79 2.88 6.95
CA GLU A 151 -1.47 1.74 7.56
C GLU A 151 -0.88 1.47 8.93
N ILE A 152 -1.75 1.44 9.94
CA ILE A 152 -1.45 1.00 11.28
C ILE A 152 -2.35 -0.21 11.56
N ASP A 153 -1.75 -1.38 11.49
CA ASP A 153 -2.50 -2.62 11.58
C ASP A 153 -2.80 -3.00 13.03
N THR A 154 -4.07 -3.15 13.29
CA THR A 154 -4.67 -3.58 14.54
C THR A 154 -6.06 -4.20 14.26
N PRO A 155 -6.60 -5.07 15.10
CA PRO A 155 -6.12 -5.57 16.39
C PRO A 155 -5.22 -6.82 16.28
N GLY A 156 -5.11 -7.43 15.09
CA GLY A 156 -4.06 -8.38 14.72
C GLY A 156 -2.74 -7.64 14.46
N HIS A 157 -1.69 -8.35 14.09
CA HIS A 157 -0.42 -7.77 13.64
C HIS A 157 0.18 -6.68 14.56
N ALA A 158 -0.15 -6.75 15.86
CA ALA A 158 0.01 -5.66 16.82
C ALA A 158 1.20 -5.85 17.78
N LEU A 159 2.30 -6.50 17.35
CA LEU A 159 3.46 -6.78 18.21
C LEU A 159 3.98 -5.53 18.95
N SER A 160 4.11 -4.41 18.23
CA SER A 160 4.60 -3.16 18.82
C SER A 160 3.65 -2.60 19.90
N PHE A 161 2.34 -2.79 19.72
CA PHE A 161 1.32 -2.40 20.69
C PHE A 161 1.37 -3.28 21.94
N VAL A 162 1.48 -4.60 21.76
CA VAL A 162 1.59 -5.57 22.87
C VAL A 162 2.90 -5.35 23.64
N LYS A 163 3.98 -4.95 22.97
CA LYS A 163 5.25 -4.62 23.60
C LYS A 163 5.09 -3.49 24.64
N VAL A 164 4.37 -2.44 24.33
CA VAL A 164 4.17 -1.29 25.24
C VAL A 164 2.98 -1.48 26.19
N ARG A 165 2.00 -2.31 25.81
CA ARG A 165 0.82 -2.64 26.64
C ARG A 165 0.60 -4.15 26.68
N PRO A 166 1.49 -4.90 27.36
CA PRO A 166 1.37 -6.37 27.47
C PRO A 166 0.11 -6.84 28.22
N ASP A 167 -0.49 -5.97 29.01
CA ASP A 167 -1.77 -6.19 29.66
C ASP A 167 -2.95 -6.27 28.69
N LEU A 168 -2.80 -5.69 27.48
CA LEU A 168 -3.80 -5.73 26.40
C LEU A 168 -3.58 -6.87 25.41
N MET A 169 -2.62 -7.77 25.65
CA MET A 169 -2.39 -8.92 24.78
C MET A 169 -3.54 -9.92 24.89
N TYR A 170 -4.03 -10.39 23.74
CA TYR A 170 -5.02 -11.46 23.67
C TYR A 170 -4.46 -12.77 24.23
N LYS A 171 -5.18 -13.34 25.19
CA LYS A 171 -4.81 -14.59 25.88
C LYS A 171 -5.83 -15.71 25.67
N GLY A 172 -6.77 -15.53 24.74
CA GLY A 172 -7.79 -16.53 24.44
C GLY A 172 -7.23 -17.75 23.70
N PRO A 173 -8.07 -18.78 23.52
CA PRO A 173 -7.64 -20.01 22.86
C PRO A 173 -7.22 -19.73 21.43
N LEU A 174 -6.01 -20.09 21.11
CA LEU A 174 -5.51 -20.13 19.75
C LEU A 174 -6.05 -21.40 19.09
N SER A 175 -6.59 -21.31 17.90
CA SER A 175 -7.05 -22.51 17.18
C SER A 175 -5.87 -23.47 16.96
N ALA A 176 -6.16 -24.77 16.84
CA ALA A 176 -5.20 -25.87 16.91
C ALA A 176 -4.10 -25.94 15.82
N ASN A 177 -3.99 -24.97 14.94
CA ASN A 177 -2.92 -24.86 13.93
C ASN A 177 -1.74 -24.06 14.50
N LYS A 178 -0.90 -24.60 14.82
CA LYS A 178 0.31 -24.99 15.57
C LYS A 178 1.49 -24.00 15.61
N HIS A 179 1.64 -23.02 14.79
CA HIS A 179 2.81 -22.16 14.72
C HIS A 179 2.47 -20.79 14.16
N ASN A 180 1.60 -20.06 14.86
CA ASN A 180 1.26 -18.73 14.36
C ASN A 180 1.59 -17.69 15.40
N VAL A 181 2.76 -17.15 15.29
CA VAL A 181 3.19 -15.91 15.95
C VAL A 181 2.26 -14.75 15.66
N GLU A 182 1.58 -14.77 14.52
CA GLU A 182 0.47 -13.87 14.19
C GLU A 182 -0.55 -13.73 15.32
N ARG A 183 -0.73 -14.79 16.11
CA ARG A 183 -1.68 -14.84 17.23
C ARG A 183 -1.12 -14.38 18.56
N VAL A 184 0.20 -14.37 18.69
CA VAL A 184 0.87 -14.01 19.95
C VAL A 184 0.78 -12.51 20.20
N ALA A 185 0.68 -11.73 19.16
CA ALA A 185 0.68 -10.28 19.24
C ALA A 185 -0.61 -9.66 18.71
N MET A 186 -1.74 -10.19 19.14
CA MET A 186 -3.06 -9.57 18.97
C MET A 186 -3.47 -8.80 20.22
N LEU A 187 -4.24 -7.75 20.01
CA LEU A 187 -4.87 -7.00 21.08
C LEU A 187 -6.17 -7.71 21.55
N ASP A 188 -6.43 -7.69 22.85
CA ASP A 188 -7.58 -8.35 23.45
C ASP A 188 -8.86 -7.51 23.31
N LEU A 189 -9.71 -7.90 22.38
CA LEU A 189 -11.05 -7.33 22.23
C LEU A 189 -12.09 -8.11 23.05
N ASP A 190 -11.76 -9.27 23.57
CA ASP A 190 -12.74 -10.13 24.23
C ASP A 190 -12.91 -9.78 25.72
N ASN A 191 -11.82 -9.44 26.39
CA ASN A 191 -11.82 -9.12 27.80
C ASN A 191 -11.41 -7.67 28.12
N LYS A 192 -10.80 -6.97 27.14
CA LYS A 192 -10.21 -5.65 27.31
C LYS A 192 -10.62 -4.64 26.22
N TYR A 193 -11.87 -4.77 25.75
CA TYR A 193 -12.35 -4.02 24.60
C TYR A 193 -12.15 -2.50 24.74
N GLU A 194 -12.67 -1.91 25.82
CA GLU A 194 -12.67 -0.45 25.98
C GLU A 194 -11.25 0.09 26.18
N GLU A 195 -10.43 -0.61 26.95
CA GLU A 195 -9.03 -0.22 27.18
C GLU A 195 -8.21 -0.34 25.89
N THR A 196 -8.44 -1.42 25.12
CA THR A 196 -7.79 -1.63 23.82
C THR A 196 -8.17 -0.54 22.82
N LEU A 197 -9.47 -0.29 22.66
CA LEU A 197 -9.97 0.73 21.74
C LEU A 197 -9.46 2.12 22.13
N ALA A 198 -9.49 2.47 23.41
CA ALA A 198 -9.00 3.76 23.90
C ALA A 198 -7.51 3.93 23.64
N PHE A 199 -6.71 2.88 23.88
CA PHE A 199 -5.27 2.93 23.62
C PHE A 199 -4.97 3.09 22.13
N VAL A 200 -5.58 2.30 21.26
CA VAL A 200 -5.38 2.42 19.81
C VAL A 200 -5.76 3.82 19.33
N LYS A 201 -6.94 4.34 19.72
CA LYS A 201 -7.35 5.71 19.37
C LYS A 201 -6.37 6.76 19.87
N SER A 202 -5.80 6.60 21.07
CA SER A 202 -4.81 7.54 21.61
C SER A 202 -3.52 7.57 20.77
N VAL A 203 -3.11 6.43 20.21
CA VAL A 203 -1.98 6.35 19.27
C VAL A 203 -2.33 7.12 17.99
N TYR A 204 -3.49 6.84 17.39
CA TYR A 204 -3.92 7.55 16.18
C TYR A 204 -4.05 9.07 16.40
N ASP A 205 -4.49 9.54 17.57
CA ASP A 205 -4.54 10.96 17.87
C ASP A 205 -3.16 11.59 17.81
N LYS A 206 -2.13 10.95 18.35
CA LYS A 206 -0.75 11.44 18.28
C LYS A 206 -0.20 11.43 16.85
N LEU A 207 -0.66 10.52 16.00
CA LEU A 207 -0.19 10.42 14.62
C LEU A 207 -0.88 11.39 13.67
N LEU A 208 -2.15 11.72 13.90
CA LEU A 208 -3.00 12.43 12.95
C LEU A 208 -3.40 13.84 13.38
N VAL A 209 -3.43 14.11 14.69
CA VAL A 209 -4.03 15.35 15.24
C VAL A 209 -2.98 16.30 15.76
N GLY A 210 -3.09 17.58 15.37
CA GLY A 210 -2.22 18.65 15.83
C GLY A 210 -1.12 19.03 14.83
N GLU A 211 -0.49 20.18 15.08
CA GLU A 211 0.54 20.73 14.19
C GLU A 211 1.78 19.83 14.09
N ASN A 212 2.03 19.09 15.15
CA ASN A 212 3.20 18.21 15.27
C ASN A 212 2.93 16.76 14.92
N ALA A 213 1.74 16.42 14.42
CA ALA A 213 1.41 15.05 14.05
C ALA A 213 2.21 14.59 12.81
N PRO A 214 2.91 13.44 12.87
CA PRO A 214 3.77 12.98 11.78
C PRO A 214 3.00 12.65 10.48
N LEU A 215 1.76 12.24 10.59
CA LEU A 215 0.89 11.89 9.46
C LEU A 215 -0.14 12.98 9.13
N ARG A 216 0.07 14.21 9.60
CA ARG A 216 -0.82 15.33 9.28
C ARG A 216 -0.90 15.56 7.77
N GLY A 217 -2.12 15.68 7.27
CA GLY A 217 -2.38 16.05 5.87
C GLY A 217 -2.56 14.89 4.92
N VAL A 218 -2.60 13.64 5.42
CA VAL A 218 -3.11 12.49 4.66
C VAL A 218 -4.63 12.58 4.53
N SER A 219 -5.21 11.97 3.50
CA SER A 219 -6.66 11.95 3.26
C SER A 219 -7.30 10.61 3.54
N THR A 220 -6.51 9.55 3.48
CA THR A 220 -6.94 8.17 3.70
C THR A 220 -6.04 7.52 4.75
N VAL A 221 -6.63 6.72 5.62
CA VAL A 221 -5.89 5.95 6.63
C VAL A 221 -6.36 4.51 6.57
N HIS A 222 -5.41 3.59 6.44
CA HIS A 222 -5.68 2.17 6.54
C HIS A 222 -5.55 1.71 8.00
N ILE A 223 -6.58 1.06 8.52
CA ILE A 223 -6.63 0.65 9.93
C ILE A 223 -6.32 -0.84 10.14
N GLY A 224 -5.79 -1.52 9.10
CA GLY A 224 -5.50 -2.94 9.12
C GLY A 224 -6.76 -3.79 9.14
N THR A 225 -6.95 -4.55 10.23
CA THR A 225 -8.14 -5.36 10.56
C THR A 225 -8.19 -6.76 9.96
N ASP A 226 -7.10 -7.27 9.45
CA ASP A 226 -7.02 -8.66 9.02
C ASP A 226 -6.65 -9.61 10.17
N GLU A 227 -6.84 -10.88 9.91
CA GLU A 227 -6.38 -12.05 10.66
C GLU A 227 -6.59 -12.05 12.18
N TYR A 228 -7.62 -11.36 12.68
CA TYR A 228 -8.00 -11.42 14.09
C TYR A 228 -8.72 -12.74 14.40
N TYR A 229 -8.31 -13.43 15.46
CA TYR A 229 -8.80 -14.77 15.81
C TYR A 229 -9.69 -14.83 17.06
N GLY A 230 -9.97 -13.70 17.72
CA GLY A 230 -10.93 -13.61 18.82
C GLY A 230 -12.40 -13.58 18.37
N SER A 231 -13.28 -13.14 19.25
CA SER A 231 -14.74 -13.08 19.03
C SER A 231 -15.10 -12.30 17.75
N PRO A 232 -15.87 -12.91 16.83
CA PRO A 232 -16.34 -12.20 15.64
C PRO A 232 -17.19 -10.96 15.97
N GLU A 233 -17.99 -10.98 17.02
CA GLU A 233 -18.83 -9.83 17.39
C GLU A 233 -17.99 -8.65 17.90
N ASN A 234 -17.01 -8.93 18.78
CA ASN A 234 -16.09 -7.90 19.29
C ASN A 234 -15.21 -7.35 18.18
N TYR A 235 -14.77 -8.19 17.25
CA TYR A 235 -14.04 -7.78 16.06
C TYR A 235 -14.90 -6.84 15.18
N ARG A 236 -16.15 -7.21 14.89
CA ARG A 236 -17.06 -6.37 14.09
C ARG A 236 -17.31 -5.02 14.75
N ARG A 237 -17.52 -5.02 16.07
CA ARG A 237 -17.66 -3.80 16.86
C ARG A 237 -16.42 -2.91 16.71
N TYR A 238 -15.23 -3.50 16.85
CA TYR A 238 -13.96 -2.78 16.72
C TYR A 238 -13.80 -2.16 15.31
N VAL A 239 -14.05 -2.93 14.26
CA VAL A 239 -13.99 -2.42 12.89
C VAL A 239 -14.97 -1.26 12.70
N HIS A 240 -16.19 -1.38 13.20
CA HIS A 240 -17.17 -0.29 13.15
C HIS A 240 -16.69 0.96 13.89
N ASP A 241 -16.26 0.79 15.15
CA ASP A 241 -15.83 1.91 16.00
C ASP A 241 -14.59 2.63 15.45
N MET A 242 -13.67 1.90 14.84
CA MET A 242 -12.49 2.49 14.20
C MET A 242 -12.83 3.17 12.87
N ILE A 243 -13.72 2.60 12.07
CA ILE A 243 -14.25 3.27 10.86
C ILE A 243 -14.88 4.62 11.22
N GLN A 244 -15.77 4.65 12.23
CA GLN A 244 -16.40 5.90 12.66
C GLN A 244 -15.36 6.90 13.17
N TYR A 245 -14.42 6.43 13.99
CA TYR A 245 -13.35 7.27 14.52
C TYR A 245 -12.51 7.96 13.42
N ILE A 246 -12.18 7.25 12.33
CA ILE A 246 -11.45 7.84 11.19
C ILE A 246 -12.35 8.81 10.42
N LYS A 247 -13.63 8.47 10.20
CA LYS A 247 -14.60 9.36 9.55
C LYS A 247 -14.81 10.66 10.35
N ASP A 248 -14.89 10.58 11.67
CA ASP A 248 -15.04 11.74 12.56
C ASP A 248 -13.88 12.72 12.47
N LYS A 249 -12.71 12.26 12.01
CA LYS A 249 -11.56 13.10 11.69
C LYS A 249 -11.59 13.69 10.28
N GLY A 250 -12.63 13.41 9.51
CA GLY A 250 -12.77 13.85 8.12
C GLY A 250 -11.89 13.08 7.13
N LEU A 251 -11.42 11.88 7.52
CA LEU A 251 -10.55 11.03 6.72
C LEU A 251 -11.32 9.83 6.15
N THR A 252 -10.82 9.28 5.06
CA THR A 252 -11.35 8.06 4.45
C THR A 252 -10.76 6.83 5.15
N PRO A 253 -11.56 5.96 5.76
CA PRO A 253 -11.06 4.70 6.30
C PRO A 253 -10.86 3.67 5.20
N ARG A 254 -9.72 2.97 5.24
CA ARG A 254 -9.43 1.78 4.44
C ARG A 254 -9.18 0.60 5.37
N ILE A 255 -9.59 -0.60 4.95
CA ILE A 255 -9.44 -1.84 5.72
C ILE A 255 -9.00 -3.00 4.84
N TRP A 256 -8.30 -3.97 5.41
CA TRP A 256 -8.23 -5.31 4.85
C TRP A 256 -9.57 -6.00 4.97
N GLY A 257 -10.09 -6.51 3.87
CA GLY A 257 -11.38 -7.19 3.85
C GLY A 257 -11.36 -8.48 4.65
N SER A 258 -12.13 -8.54 5.76
CA SER A 258 -12.18 -9.70 6.66
C SER A 258 -13.59 -10.02 7.18
N LEU A 259 -14.57 -9.20 6.91
CA LEU A 259 -15.89 -9.29 7.53
C LEU A 259 -16.76 -10.45 7.02
N THR A 260 -16.43 -11.06 5.89
CA THR A 260 -17.10 -12.31 5.46
C THR A 260 -16.69 -13.49 6.34
N ALA A 261 -15.41 -13.56 6.70
CA ALA A 261 -14.89 -14.60 7.61
C ALA A 261 -15.29 -14.35 9.07
N LYS A 262 -15.84 -13.18 9.40
CA LYS A 262 -16.27 -12.78 10.74
C LYS A 262 -17.79 -12.54 10.77
N PRO A 263 -18.59 -13.62 10.69
CA PRO A 263 -20.03 -13.50 10.75
C PRO A 263 -20.48 -12.97 12.13
N GLY A 264 -21.53 -12.15 12.13
CA GLY A 264 -22.04 -11.60 13.36
C GLY A 264 -23.21 -10.64 13.13
N LYS A 265 -23.81 -10.16 14.22
CA LYS A 265 -25.00 -9.30 14.21
C LYS A 265 -24.65 -7.81 14.29
N THR A 266 -23.49 -7.47 14.85
CA THR A 266 -23.04 -6.08 14.95
C THR A 266 -22.93 -5.47 13.56
N PRO A 267 -23.71 -4.40 13.27
CA PRO A 267 -23.66 -3.73 11.99
C PRO A 267 -22.30 -3.02 11.83
N VAL A 268 -21.80 -2.96 10.59
CA VAL A 268 -20.64 -2.16 10.23
C VAL A 268 -21.09 -1.18 9.14
N ASP A 269 -20.78 0.09 9.30
CA ASP A 269 -21.05 1.10 8.29
C ASP A 269 -19.98 1.06 7.20
N TRP A 270 -20.38 0.60 6.02
CA TRP A 270 -19.52 0.46 4.85
C TRP A 270 -19.48 1.68 3.94
N ASN A 271 -20.38 2.63 4.16
CA ASN A 271 -20.47 3.80 3.30
C ASN A 271 -19.18 4.64 3.37
N GLY A 272 -18.58 4.93 2.22
CA GLY A 272 -17.32 5.67 2.14
C GLY A 272 -16.10 4.91 2.70
N VAL A 273 -16.20 3.59 2.87
CA VAL A 273 -15.07 2.73 3.26
C VAL A 273 -14.42 2.14 2.02
N GLU A 274 -13.10 2.19 1.95
CA GLU A 274 -12.32 1.45 0.98
C GLU A 274 -11.92 0.10 1.56
N VAL A 275 -12.07 -0.96 0.76
CA VAL A 275 -11.83 -2.34 1.22
C VAL A 275 -10.88 -3.04 0.27
N ASP A 276 -9.72 -3.38 0.78
CA ASP A 276 -8.72 -4.18 0.08
C ASP A 276 -9.14 -5.66 0.07
N ILE A 277 -9.49 -6.16 -1.11
CA ILE A 277 -9.87 -7.57 -1.31
C ILE A 277 -8.60 -8.37 -1.57
N TRP A 278 -8.02 -8.90 -0.48
CA TRP A 278 -6.77 -9.66 -0.51
C TRP A 278 -6.99 -11.17 -0.53
N SER A 279 -8.10 -11.65 0.05
CA SER A 279 -8.44 -13.07 0.10
C SER A 279 -9.95 -13.26 0.05
N LEU A 280 -10.42 -14.10 -0.87
CA LEU A 280 -11.85 -14.42 -1.00
C LEU A 280 -12.39 -15.24 0.17
N GLY A 281 -11.51 -15.94 0.89
CA GLY A 281 -11.86 -16.65 2.14
C GLY A 281 -12.18 -15.68 3.27
N TRP A 282 -11.57 -14.50 3.26
CA TRP A 282 -11.77 -13.47 4.27
C TRP A 282 -12.86 -12.47 3.88
N GLN A 283 -12.90 -12.04 2.61
CA GLN A 283 -13.88 -11.07 2.13
C GLN A 283 -14.43 -11.42 0.75
N ASN A 284 -15.74 -11.55 0.66
CA ASN A 284 -16.43 -11.64 -0.61
C ASN A 284 -16.60 -10.24 -1.22
N PRO A 285 -16.11 -9.98 -2.45
CA PRO A 285 -16.18 -8.66 -3.06
C PRO A 285 -17.61 -8.20 -3.34
N GLN A 286 -18.51 -9.09 -3.79
CA GLN A 286 -19.90 -8.75 -4.06
C GLN A 286 -20.65 -8.38 -2.77
N ALA A 287 -20.35 -9.07 -1.66
CA ALA A 287 -20.91 -8.75 -0.36
C ALA A 287 -20.46 -7.37 0.16
N ALA A 288 -19.21 -6.99 -0.09
CA ALA A 288 -18.71 -5.66 0.25
C ALA A 288 -19.40 -4.56 -0.59
N ILE A 289 -19.47 -4.75 -1.91
CA ILE A 289 -20.17 -3.84 -2.83
C ILE A 289 -21.65 -3.67 -2.45
N ALA A 290 -22.33 -4.77 -2.14
CA ALA A 290 -23.76 -4.73 -1.75
C ALA A 290 -24.01 -3.95 -0.46
N LYS A 291 -22.98 -3.72 0.35
CA LYS A 291 -23.01 -2.88 1.56
C LYS A 291 -22.56 -1.44 1.31
N GLY A 292 -22.21 -1.09 0.07
CA GLY A 292 -21.80 0.27 -0.31
C GLY A 292 -20.31 0.55 -0.19
N ALA A 293 -19.47 -0.46 0.09
CA ALA A 293 -18.02 -0.30 0.11
C ALA A 293 -17.46 -0.01 -1.27
N LYS A 294 -16.34 0.70 -1.30
CA LYS A 294 -15.45 0.81 -2.47
C LYS A 294 -14.41 -0.29 -2.36
N ILE A 295 -14.27 -1.12 -3.37
CA ILE A 295 -13.33 -2.24 -3.33
C ILE A 295 -12.11 -1.99 -4.20
N ILE A 296 -10.99 -2.48 -3.71
CA ILE A 296 -9.68 -2.48 -4.34
C ILE A 296 -9.24 -3.95 -4.49
N ASN A 297 -8.92 -4.37 -5.70
CA ASN A 297 -8.44 -5.74 -5.94
C ASN A 297 -6.93 -5.80 -5.68
N ILE A 298 -6.58 -6.39 -4.56
CA ILE A 298 -5.20 -6.70 -4.17
C ILE A 298 -5.09 -8.19 -3.80
N LEU A 299 -5.79 -9.02 -4.56
CA LEU A 299 -5.91 -10.45 -4.30
C LEU A 299 -4.54 -11.13 -4.29
N ASP A 300 -4.30 -11.96 -3.30
CA ASP A 300 -3.01 -12.61 -3.02
C ASP A 300 -2.41 -13.39 -4.22
N VAL A 301 -3.20 -13.68 -5.23
CA VAL A 301 -2.78 -14.15 -6.56
C VAL A 301 -3.53 -13.34 -7.61
N PRO A 302 -2.89 -12.61 -8.49
CA PRO A 302 -1.45 -12.53 -8.82
C PRO A 302 -0.74 -11.26 -8.28
N THR A 303 -1.24 -10.59 -7.27
CA THR A 303 -0.80 -9.24 -6.89
C THR A 303 0.13 -9.18 -5.66
N TYR A 304 0.65 -10.31 -5.19
CA TYR A 304 1.61 -10.35 -4.09
C TYR A 304 3.02 -10.69 -4.59
N SER A 305 4.01 -9.98 -4.04
CA SER A 305 5.42 -10.39 -3.99
C SER A 305 5.80 -10.56 -2.53
N VAL A 306 6.42 -11.70 -2.20
CA VAL A 306 6.91 -11.99 -0.85
C VAL A 306 8.39 -12.33 -0.95
N PRO A 307 9.30 -11.37 -0.81
CA PRO A 307 10.73 -11.60 -0.90
C PRO A 307 11.17 -12.80 -0.08
N ASN A 308 11.95 -13.70 -0.67
CA ASN A 308 12.29 -15.02 -0.12
C ASN A 308 11.14 -16.02 0.03
N GLY A 309 10.01 -15.77 -0.55
CA GLY A 309 8.89 -16.72 -0.58
C GLY A 309 9.31 -18.04 -1.25
N SER A 310 8.77 -19.14 -0.74
CA SER A 310 9.16 -20.50 -1.18
C SER A 310 8.36 -21.02 -2.36
N ASN A 311 7.25 -20.39 -2.70
CA ASN A 311 6.40 -20.84 -3.79
C ASN A 311 6.93 -20.31 -5.13
N SER A 312 7.04 -21.17 -6.13
CA SER A 312 7.50 -20.77 -7.46
C SER A 312 6.48 -19.95 -8.25
N GLN A 313 5.21 -20.06 -7.91
CA GLN A 313 4.11 -19.31 -8.52
C GLN A 313 2.95 -19.19 -7.53
N GLY A 314 2.38 -18.03 -7.42
CA GLY A 314 1.22 -17.79 -6.57
C GLY A 314 1.54 -16.94 -5.35
N PRO A 315 0.67 -16.88 -4.34
CA PRO A 315 0.87 -16.10 -3.16
C PRO A 315 2.12 -16.61 -2.44
N TYR A 316 2.86 -15.70 -1.84
CA TYR A 316 4.09 -16.03 -1.11
C TYR A 316 5.28 -16.47 -1.99
N SER A 317 5.26 -16.07 -3.27
CA SER A 317 6.41 -16.23 -4.17
C SER A 317 7.40 -15.10 -3.99
N ASP A 318 8.70 -15.44 -4.13
CA ASP A 318 9.78 -14.44 -4.11
C ASP A 318 9.57 -13.35 -5.18
N TYR A 319 9.15 -13.77 -6.37
CA TYR A 319 8.74 -12.90 -7.47
C TYR A 319 7.29 -13.23 -7.86
N ALA A 320 6.45 -12.20 -7.98
CA ALA A 320 5.14 -12.41 -8.60
C ALA A 320 5.29 -12.74 -10.09
N ASN A 321 4.31 -13.44 -10.65
CA ASN A 321 4.25 -13.68 -12.09
C ASN A 321 3.71 -12.43 -12.79
N TYR A 322 4.60 -11.46 -13.06
CA TYR A 322 4.27 -10.17 -13.65
C TYR A 322 3.74 -10.28 -15.09
N GLU A 323 4.14 -11.31 -15.84
CA GLU A 323 3.61 -11.55 -17.19
C GLU A 323 2.16 -12.07 -17.14
N LEU A 324 1.87 -13.00 -16.24
CA LEU A 324 0.50 -13.44 -15.99
C LEU A 324 -0.37 -12.29 -15.51
N GLN A 325 0.14 -11.48 -14.60
CA GLN A 325 -0.54 -10.27 -14.12
C GLN A 325 -0.86 -9.32 -15.27
N TYR A 326 0.13 -9.06 -16.15
CA TYR A 326 -0.07 -8.23 -17.33
C TYR A 326 -1.11 -8.81 -18.29
N ASN A 327 -1.02 -10.10 -18.58
CA ASN A 327 -1.83 -10.74 -19.63
C ASN A 327 -3.27 -11.04 -19.18
N SER A 328 -3.50 -11.35 -17.91
CA SER A 328 -4.78 -11.91 -17.47
C SER A 328 -5.45 -11.20 -16.29
N TRP A 329 -4.72 -10.45 -15.47
CA TRP A 329 -5.33 -9.78 -14.33
C TRP A 329 -5.99 -8.44 -14.70
N ALA A 330 -7.07 -8.10 -14.02
CA ALA A 330 -7.71 -6.79 -14.04
C ALA A 330 -8.36 -6.50 -12.67
N PRO A 331 -8.55 -5.21 -12.30
CA PRO A 331 -9.17 -4.86 -11.01
C PRO A 331 -10.56 -5.45 -10.74
N ASN A 332 -11.32 -5.74 -11.77
CA ASN A 332 -12.64 -6.38 -11.67
C ASN A 332 -12.61 -7.92 -11.72
N ASP A 333 -11.43 -8.52 -11.80
CA ASP A 333 -11.27 -9.96 -12.00
C ASP A 333 -10.70 -10.67 -10.76
N PHE A 334 -11.51 -11.52 -10.14
CA PHE A 334 -11.16 -12.34 -8.98
C PHE A 334 -11.04 -13.82 -9.32
N THR A 335 -11.04 -14.17 -10.62
CA THR A 335 -11.05 -15.57 -11.09
C THR A 335 -9.77 -16.35 -10.76
N ALA A 336 -8.66 -15.67 -10.53
CA ALA A 336 -7.40 -16.29 -10.08
C ALA A 336 -7.56 -17.10 -8.78
N ARG A 337 -8.54 -16.76 -7.95
CA ARG A 337 -8.93 -17.49 -6.74
C ARG A 337 -10.33 -18.11 -6.85
N ARG A 338 -10.79 -18.43 -8.06
CA ARG A 338 -12.12 -18.98 -8.34
C ARG A 338 -13.27 -18.05 -7.91
N GLY A 339 -12.99 -16.75 -7.81
CA GLY A 339 -13.99 -15.72 -7.57
C GLY A 339 -14.70 -15.29 -8.85
N PRO A 340 -15.57 -14.28 -8.74
CA PRO A 340 -16.27 -13.73 -9.88
C PRO A 340 -15.38 -12.82 -10.74
N ARG A 341 -15.73 -12.69 -12.02
CA ARG A 341 -15.40 -11.50 -12.80
C ARG A 341 -16.58 -10.55 -12.70
N LEU A 342 -16.36 -9.36 -12.20
CA LEU A 342 -17.38 -8.35 -12.01
C LEU A 342 -17.41 -7.40 -13.22
N GLU A 343 -18.50 -6.65 -13.36
CA GLU A 343 -18.60 -5.62 -14.40
C GLU A 343 -17.56 -4.50 -14.13
N ALA A 344 -16.71 -4.22 -15.12
CA ALA A 344 -15.67 -3.19 -14.99
C ALA A 344 -16.25 -1.78 -14.80
N SER A 345 -17.48 -1.54 -15.28
CA SER A 345 -18.21 -0.28 -15.12
C SER A 345 -18.83 -0.09 -13.73
N ASN A 346 -18.71 -1.07 -12.82
CA ASN A 346 -19.27 -0.94 -11.48
C ASN A 346 -18.50 0.14 -10.69
N PRO A 347 -19.16 1.25 -10.29
CA PRO A 347 -18.48 2.39 -9.66
C PRO A 347 -17.91 2.09 -8.28
N ASN A 348 -18.24 0.93 -7.71
CA ASN A 348 -17.69 0.50 -6.43
C ASN A 348 -16.38 -0.29 -6.59
N ILE A 349 -15.97 -0.63 -7.81
CA ILE A 349 -14.64 -1.17 -8.08
C ILE A 349 -13.75 0.00 -8.47
N ILE A 350 -13.02 0.53 -7.50
CA ILE A 350 -12.22 1.75 -7.73
C ILE A 350 -10.86 1.46 -8.36
N GLY A 351 -10.38 0.22 -8.25
CA GLY A 351 -9.12 -0.18 -8.88
C GLY A 351 -8.48 -1.41 -8.27
N GLY A 352 -7.18 -1.46 -8.34
CA GLY A 352 -6.38 -2.55 -7.77
C GLY A 352 -4.96 -2.11 -7.48
N GLY A 353 -4.21 -3.02 -6.86
CA GLY A 353 -2.87 -2.76 -6.41
C GLY A 353 -1.96 -3.98 -6.46
N HIS A 354 -0.69 -3.76 -6.19
CA HIS A 354 0.30 -4.80 -5.95
C HIS A 354 0.86 -4.65 -4.54
N ALA A 355 0.96 -5.75 -3.79
CA ALA A 355 1.49 -5.75 -2.44
C ALA A 355 2.84 -6.44 -2.35
N VAL A 356 3.73 -5.86 -1.55
CA VAL A 356 5.02 -6.45 -1.17
C VAL A 356 5.00 -6.71 0.32
N TRP A 357 5.07 -8.00 0.68
CA TRP A 357 5.10 -8.46 2.07
C TRP A 357 6.48 -8.99 2.44
N ASN A 358 7.08 -8.44 3.47
CA ASN A 358 8.42 -8.78 3.92
C ASN A 358 8.44 -9.90 4.98
N ASP A 359 7.52 -10.86 4.88
CA ASP A 359 7.35 -11.99 5.82
C ASP A 359 8.61 -12.81 6.04
N ASN A 360 9.37 -13.02 4.98
CA ASN A 360 10.49 -13.97 4.95
C ASN A 360 11.86 -13.30 4.85
N ILE A 361 11.95 -12.04 5.23
CA ILE A 361 13.19 -11.25 5.05
C ILE A 361 14.38 -11.86 5.78
N ASP A 362 14.15 -12.49 6.94
CA ASP A 362 15.19 -13.10 7.77
C ASP A 362 15.64 -14.49 7.28
N LEU A 363 15.02 -15.03 6.23
CA LEU A 363 15.44 -16.32 5.66
C LEU A 363 16.73 -16.24 4.87
N HIS A 364 17.14 -15.05 4.49
CA HIS A 364 18.39 -14.83 3.79
C HIS A 364 19.54 -14.64 4.80
N GLU A 365 20.67 -15.32 4.62
CA GLU A 365 21.79 -15.27 5.56
C GLU A 365 22.31 -13.86 5.82
N THR A 366 22.40 -13.06 4.75
CA THR A 366 22.89 -11.66 4.80
C THR A 366 21.75 -10.65 4.96
N GLY A 367 20.49 -11.10 5.02
CA GLY A 367 19.31 -10.27 4.86
C GLY A 367 19.11 -9.82 3.41
N LEU A 368 17.98 -9.23 3.10
CA LEU A 368 17.74 -8.58 1.82
C LEU A 368 17.90 -7.08 1.96
N THR A 369 18.64 -6.47 1.03
CA THR A 369 18.71 -5.01 0.92
C THR A 369 17.41 -4.44 0.39
N SER A 370 17.19 -3.13 0.55
CA SER A 370 16.04 -2.45 -0.04
C SER A 370 16.03 -2.58 -1.56
N PHE A 371 17.19 -2.67 -2.18
CA PHE A 371 17.32 -2.90 -3.62
C PHE A 371 16.94 -4.31 -4.04
N ASP A 372 17.29 -5.32 -3.26
CA ASP A 372 16.86 -6.70 -3.53
C ASP A 372 15.34 -6.81 -3.49
N ILE A 373 14.71 -6.08 -2.58
CA ILE A 373 13.25 -5.98 -2.50
C ILE A 373 12.71 -5.23 -3.71
N PHE A 374 13.28 -4.09 -4.08
CA PHE A 374 12.90 -3.33 -5.27
C PHE A 374 12.92 -4.20 -6.54
N LYS A 375 13.98 -4.96 -6.77
CA LYS A 375 14.09 -5.87 -7.92
C LYS A 375 12.95 -6.88 -7.99
N ARG A 376 12.40 -7.31 -6.84
CA ARG A 376 11.36 -8.33 -6.77
C ARG A 376 9.99 -7.83 -7.22
N PHE A 377 9.68 -6.59 -7.01
CA PHE A 377 8.36 -6.05 -7.32
C PHE A 377 8.31 -5.13 -8.55
N PHE A 378 9.46 -4.61 -9.00
CA PHE A 378 9.50 -3.56 -10.02
C PHE A 378 8.73 -3.92 -11.29
N LYS A 379 8.90 -5.13 -11.82
CA LYS A 379 8.16 -5.60 -13.01
C LYS A 379 6.65 -5.76 -12.74
N SER A 380 6.29 -6.19 -11.54
CA SER A 380 4.89 -6.30 -11.13
C SER A 380 4.24 -4.93 -10.96
N MET A 381 4.97 -3.94 -10.46
CA MET A 381 4.52 -2.54 -10.43
C MET A 381 4.15 -2.05 -11.82
N GLN A 382 5.01 -2.30 -12.82
CA GLN A 382 4.76 -1.94 -14.22
C GLN A 382 3.51 -2.61 -14.78
N SER A 383 3.34 -3.92 -14.53
CA SER A 383 2.16 -4.68 -14.95
C SER A 383 0.88 -4.15 -14.30
N THR A 384 0.92 -3.87 -13.00
CA THR A 384 -0.22 -3.29 -12.26
C THR A 384 -0.60 -1.92 -12.81
N ALA A 385 0.39 -1.06 -13.02
CA ALA A 385 0.19 0.28 -13.56
C ALA A 385 -0.51 0.24 -14.92
N GLU A 386 -0.03 -0.60 -15.82
CA GLU A 386 -0.60 -0.75 -17.14
C GLU A 386 -2.03 -1.30 -17.11
N ARG A 387 -2.29 -2.29 -16.22
CA ARG A 387 -3.61 -2.92 -16.10
C ARG A 387 -4.66 -2.05 -15.41
N THR A 388 -4.24 -1.12 -14.58
CA THR A 388 -5.13 -0.17 -13.90
C THR A 388 -5.31 1.13 -14.68
N TRP A 389 -4.32 1.53 -15.48
CA TRP A 389 -4.45 2.73 -16.33
C TRP A 389 -5.47 2.53 -17.44
N GLY A 390 -5.36 1.47 -18.18
CA GLY A 390 -6.36 1.27 -19.20
C GLY A 390 -5.94 0.18 -20.17
N SER A 391 -6.74 -0.82 -20.34
CA SER A 391 -6.12 -1.91 -20.97
C SER A 391 -7.01 -2.86 -21.71
N ASP A 392 -7.46 -2.40 -22.81
CA ASP A 392 -7.75 -3.32 -23.87
C ASP A 392 -6.46 -3.64 -24.64
N ARG A 393 -5.67 -4.59 -24.09
CA ARG A 393 -4.30 -4.85 -24.55
C ARG A 393 -4.06 -6.27 -25.01
N ALA A 394 -5.12 -6.96 -25.35
CA ALA A 394 -5.06 -8.34 -25.81
C ALA A 394 -4.03 -8.58 -26.95
N ALA A 395 -3.57 -7.52 -27.62
CA ALA A 395 -2.68 -7.63 -28.77
C ALA A 395 -1.19 -7.39 -28.47
N LYS A 396 -0.82 -7.04 -27.22
CA LYS A 396 0.57 -6.73 -26.85
C LYS A 396 1.04 -7.64 -25.72
N THR A 397 2.24 -8.19 -25.85
CA THR A 397 2.89 -8.92 -24.76
C THR A 397 3.52 -7.96 -23.76
N TYR A 398 3.87 -8.48 -22.58
CA TYR A 398 4.65 -7.73 -21.60
C TYR A 398 5.94 -7.14 -22.21
N ALA A 399 6.67 -7.97 -22.95
CA ALA A 399 7.93 -7.56 -23.60
C ALA A 399 7.73 -6.44 -24.61
N ASP A 400 6.64 -6.49 -25.41
CA ASP A 400 6.37 -5.47 -26.42
C ASP A 400 5.93 -4.13 -25.82
N ARG A 401 5.27 -4.16 -24.68
CA ARG A 401 4.63 -2.97 -24.10
C ARG A 401 5.40 -2.33 -22.95
N ILE A 402 5.82 -3.13 -21.99
CA ILE A 402 6.39 -2.64 -20.72
C ILE A 402 7.92 -2.54 -20.81
N GLN A 403 8.58 -3.56 -21.31
CA GLN A 403 10.04 -3.62 -21.31
C GLN A 403 10.71 -2.44 -22.01
N PRO A 404 10.22 -1.92 -23.14
CA PRO A 404 10.81 -0.73 -23.77
C PRO A 404 10.76 0.53 -22.88
N THR A 405 9.68 0.71 -22.12
CA THR A 405 9.50 1.88 -21.26
C THR A 405 10.26 1.80 -19.95
N SER A 406 10.60 0.60 -19.49
CA SER A 406 11.31 0.39 -18.22
C SER A 406 12.74 0.91 -18.22
N VAL A 407 13.33 1.09 -19.39
CA VAL A 407 14.67 1.67 -19.56
C VAL A 407 14.76 3.10 -19.06
N TYR A 408 13.66 3.84 -19.14
CA TYR A 408 13.58 5.25 -18.78
C TYR A 408 13.02 5.48 -17.36
N ALA A 409 12.64 4.39 -16.65
CA ALA A 409 12.11 4.52 -15.31
C ALA A 409 13.17 5.05 -14.34
N PRO A 410 12.84 6.04 -13.50
CA PRO A 410 13.73 6.51 -12.46
C PRO A 410 14.16 5.37 -11.56
N ARG A 411 15.44 5.35 -11.20
CA ARG A 411 16.00 4.39 -10.27
C ARG A 411 17.00 5.10 -9.38
N SER A 412 16.91 4.87 -8.11
CA SER A 412 18.00 5.13 -7.19
C SER A 412 18.15 3.92 -6.27
N ASN A 413 19.35 3.71 -5.81
CA ASN A 413 19.61 2.66 -4.85
C ASN A 413 20.83 3.02 -4.02
N PRO A 414 20.64 3.51 -2.79
CA PRO A 414 21.75 3.88 -1.91
C PRO A 414 22.61 2.70 -1.47
N GLU A 415 22.10 1.46 -1.60
CA GLU A 415 22.80 0.23 -1.25
C GLU A 415 23.53 -0.39 -2.45
N LYS A 416 23.62 0.33 -3.56
CA LYS A 416 24.05 -0.16 -4.85
C LYS A 416 25.57 -0.27 -5.00
N THR A 417 26.03 -1.33 -5.64
CA THR A 417 27.37 -1.40 -6.21
C THR A 417 27.46 -0.61 -7.53
N ILE A 418 28.63 -0.05 -7.82
CA ILE A 418 28.90 0.93 -8.89
C ILE A 418 28.46 0.46 -10.30
N GLU A 419 28.34 -0.83 -10.55
CA GLU A 419 28.02 -1.39 -11.88
C GLU A 419 26.58 -1.17 -12.35
N ASP A 420 25.69 -0.83 -11.46
CA ASP A 420 24.29 -0.52 -11.78
C ASP A 420 24.00 0.99 -11.90
N SER A 421 25.01 1.87 -11.76
CA SER A 421 24.84 3.33 -11.56
C SER A 421 24.44 4.11 -12.81
N ASP A 422 24.47 3.51 -13.99
CA ASP A 422 24.30 4.22 -15.26
C ASP A 422 22.83 4.47 -15.66
N LEU A 423 21.87 4.11 -14.79
CA LEU A 423 20.47 4.31 -15.05
C LEU A 423 19.90 5.37 -14.13
N PHE A 424 19.66 6.54 -14.67
CA PHE A 424 18.92 7.69 -14.15
C PHE A 424 18.71 7.76 -12.64
N THR A 425 19.58 8.45 -11.93
CA THR A 425 19.34 8.93 -10.58
C THR A 425 18.69 10.31 -10.67
N ILE A 426 17.38 10.41 -10.48
CA ILE A 426 16.74 11.70 -10.26
C ILE A 426 16.69 11.92 -8.77
N LYS A 427 17.50 12.84 -8.26
CA LYS A 427 17.42 13.25 -6.85
C LYS A 427 16.18 14.14 -6.65
N PRO A 428 15.54 14.14 -5.47
CA PRO A 428 14.43 15.03 -5.16
C PRO A 428 14.74 16.51 -5.42
N GLU A 429 15.97 16.94 -5.15
CA GLU A 429 16.45 18.29 -5.46
C GLU A 429 16.43 18.57 -6.96
N THR A 430 16.82 17.58 -7.78
CA THR A 430 16.83 17.70 -9.25
C THR A 430 15.42 17.83 -9.81
N ILE A 431 14.42 17.19 -9.21
CA ILE A 431 13.01 17.36 -9.58
C ILE A 431 12.55 18.78 -9.24
N LYS A 432 12.84 19.27 -8.03
CA LYS A 432 12.52 20.66 -7.66
C LYS A 432 13.18 21.66 -8.59
N GLU A 433 14.45 21.46 -8.92
CA GLU A 433 15.18 22.30 -9.86
C GLU A 433 14.65 22.18 -11.28
N TYR A 434 14.30 20.97 -11.72
CA TYR A 434 13.71 20.74 -13.04
C TYR A 434 12.33 21.39 -13.14
N LEU A 435 11.47 21.21 -12.13
CA LEU A 435 10.16 21.87 -12.06
C LEU A 435 10.30 23.39 -11.96
N ALA A 436 11.26 23.90 -11.20
CA ALA A 436 11.53 25.35 -11.11
C ALA A 436 12.05 25.95 -12.42
N LYS A 437 12.84 25.20 -13.19
CA LYS A 437 13.38 25.64 -14.49
C LYS A 437 12.38 25.51 -15.64
N ASN A 438 11.55 24.49 -15.63
CA ASN A 438 10.76 24.09 -16.78
C ASN A 438 9.25 24.33 -16.62
N VAL A 439 8.78 24.62 -15.39
CA VAL A 439 7.39 24.99 -15.14
C VAL A 439 7.36 26.45 -14.70
N LYS A 440 7.00 27.36 -15.61
CA LYS A 440 6.70 28.73 -15.22
C LYS A 440 5.41 28.71 -14.39
N LYS A 441 5.54 28.84 -13.08
CA LYS A 441 4.42 29.24 -12.22
C LYS A 441 4.02 30.65 -12.62
N THR A 442 2.90 30.82 -13.26
CA THR A 442 2.19 32.09 -13.28
C THR A 442 1.52 32.27 -11.93
N GLU A 443 1.35 33.51 -11.45
CA GLU A 443 0.65 33.83 -10.20
C GLU A 443 -0.79 33.29 -10.12
N ALA A 444 -1.34 32.82 -11.24
CA ALA A 444 -2.68 32.25 -11.41
C ALA A 444 -2.72 30.70 -11.44
N GLY A 445 -1.59 30.01 -11.19
CA GLY A 445 -1.48 28.57 -11.43
C GLY A 445 -1.30 28.27 -12.94
N LEU A 446 -1.24 26.99 -13.29
CA LEU A 446 -1.26 26.58 -14.69
C LEU A 446 -2.65 26.93 -15.25
N ASN A 447 -2.73 28.02 -16.06
CA ASN A 447 -3.96 28.38 -16.74
C ASN A 447 -4.15 27.44 -17.94
N PHE A 448 -5.04 26.50 -17.79
CA PHE A 448 -5.60 25.74 -18.91
C PHE A 448 -6.94 26.39 -19.29
N GLU A 449 -7.12 26.72 -20.55
CA GLU A 449 -8.45 27.10 -21.02
C GLU A 449 -9.40 25.91 -20.89
N LYS A 450 -10.49 26.12 -20.19
CA LYS A 450 -11.49 25.10 -19.93
C LYS A 450 -12.27 24.82 -21.21
N ASP A 451 -12.09 23.64 -21.79
CA ASP A 451 -13.00 23.20 -22.87
C ASP A 451 -14.27 22.61 -22.23
N SER A 452 -15.38 23.30 -22.45
CA SER A 452 -16.71 22.92 -21.93
C SER A 452 -17.24 21.58 -22.48
N SER A 453 -16.62 21.02 -23.52
CA SER A 453 -16.99 19.71 -24.07
C SER A 453 -16.55 18.52 -23.20
N ILE A 454 -15.74 18.78 -22.15
CA ILE A 454 -15.17 17.76 -21.25
C ILE A 454 -15.89 17.73 -19.88
N GLU A 455 -16.91 18.55 -19.69
CA GLU A 455 -17.76 18.52 -18.48
C GLU A 455 -18.52 17.19 -18.38
N GLY A 456 -17.94 16.22 -17.71
CA GLY A 456 -18.52 14.88 -17.51
C GLY A 456 -17.52 13.74 -17.60
N LEU A 457 -16.31 14.01 -18.03
CA LEU A 457 -15.23 13.03 -17.99
C LEU A 457 -14.47 13.13 -16.67
N VAL A 458 -14.41 12.02 -15.97
CA VAL A 458 -13.91 11.93 -14.60
C VAL A 458 -12.39 12.18 -14.54
N GLY A 459 -12.02 13.13 -13.75
CA GLY A 459 -10.78 13.34 -13.01
C GLY A 459 -9.45 13.43 -13.78
N ASP A 460 -8.99 12.38 -14.41
CA ASP A 460 -7.58 12.26 -14.86
C ASP A 460 -7.41 12.25 -16.40
N LEU A 461 -8.39 12.73 -17.15
CA LEU A 461 -8.32 12.82 -18.62
C LEU A 461 -7.22 13.79 -19.04
N SER A 462 -6.36 13.36 -19.94
CA SER A 462 -5.44 14.24 -20.67
C SER A 462 -5.56 14.04 -22.19
N LEU A 463 -5.48 15.13 -22.92
CA LEU A 463 -5.39 15.18 -24.38
C LEU A 463 -4.04 15.79 -24.76
N ILE A 464 -3.29 15.12 -25.62
CA ILE A 464 -1.98 15.57 -26.07
C ILE A 464 -2.04 15.74 -27.58
N HIS A 465 -1.79 16.95 -28.05
CA HIS A 465 -1.58 17.25 -29.50
C HIS A 465 -0.08 17.34 -29.75
N ILE A 466 0.43 16.54 -30.66
CA ILE A 466 1.85 16.49 -31.06
C ILE A 466 2.02 16.99 -32.49
#